data_616f10fa089a6900f687919318a3ebd4
#
_entry.id   616f10fa089a6900f687919318a3ebd4
#
_cell.length_a   1.000
_cell.length_b   1.000
_cell.length_c   1.000
_cell.angle_alpha   90.00
_cell.angle_beta   90.00
_cell.angle_gamma   90.00
#
_symmetry.space_group_name_H-M   'P 1'
#
loop_
_entity.id
_entity.type
_entity.pdbx_description
1 polymer ?
#
loop_
_entity_poly.entity_id
_entity_poly.type
_entity_poly.pdbx_seq_one_letter_code
_entity_poly.pdbx_strand_id
1 'polypeptide(L)'
;TGRPVKIVMNREDTMRASGPTSGSKSKIKIGATKDGKIVAAQGTYYLQAGAFPGSPIRGAVGCSLAPYDIPNAHTFGYDVVSNRCKVAAYRAPGAPIGAYGVECVLDEIAEKLNMCPLELRKINAAKEGTQAVHGPTYPQMGYLETVEAAINHPHYKAPLGKHQGRGVASGFWFNAGGESSAQLNITEDGNVVVTTGHPDIGGSRASIANITAELLGIHH
;
A
#
# COMPACT_ATOMS: atom_id res chain seq x y z
N THR A 1 34.41 -16.39 -6.55
CA THR A 1 35.29 -16.77 -5.42
C THR A 1 35.37 -18.29 -5.22
N GLY A 2 34.37 -19.07 -5.63
CA GLY A 2 34.28 -20.51 -5.37
C GLY A 2 34.17 -20.91 -3.90
N ARG A 3 33.95 -19.95 -3.02
CA ARG A 3 33.80 -20.11 -1.57
C ARG A 3 32.65 -19.26 -1.05
N PRO A 4 31.97 -19.65 0.03
CA PRO A 4 30.94 -18.82 0.68
C PRO A 4 31.52 -17.46 1.11
N VAL A 5 30.79 -16.38 0.82
CA VAL A 5 31.18 -15.00 1.17
C VAL A 5 29.97 -14.36 1.88
N LYS A 6 30.21 -13.68 3.00
CA LYS A 6 29.21 -12.87 3.71
C LYS A 6 29.68 -11.41 3.71
N ILE A 7 28.80 -10.52 3.24
CA ILE A 7 29.01 -9.07 3.27
C ILE A 7 27.82 -8.46 4.03
N VAL A 8 28.11 -7.62 5.02
CA VAL A 8 27.10 -6.87 5.78
C VAL A 8 27.42 -5.41 5.66
N MET A 9 26.50 -4.65 5.06
CA MET A 9 26.63 -3.20 4.93
C MET A 9 26.34 -2.51 6.26
N ASN A 10 27.14 -1.51 6.61
CA ASN A 10 26.83 -0.60 7.70
C ASN A 10 25.78 0.45 7.23
N ARG A 11 25.39 1.37 8.10
CA ARG A 11 24.40 2.40 7.76
C ARG A 11 24.86 3.33 6.64
N GLU A 12 26.09 3.75 6.68
CA GLU A 12 26.69 4.64 5.67
C GLU A 12 26.75 3.95 4.31
N ASP A 13 27.22 2.72 4.25
CA ASP A 13 27.26 1.93 3.01
C ASP A 13 25.88 1.74 2.43
N THR A 14 24.89 1.43 3.29
CA THR A 14 23.50 1.29 2.86
C THR A 14 22.97 2.58 2.22
N MET A 15 23.23 3.73 2.82
CA MET A 15 22.76 5.03 2.29
C MET A 15 23.47 5.44 1.01
N ARG A 16 24.71 5.00 0.79
CA ARG A 16 25.52 5.35 -0.39
C ARG A 16 25.36 4.38 -1.55
N ALA A 17 25.21 3.10 -1.27
CA ALA A 17 25.31 2.03 -2.26
C ALA A 17 23.99 1.31 -2.55
N SER A 18 22.98 1.38 -1.68
CA SER A 18 21.65 0.88 -2.00
C SER A 18 20.85 1.92 -2.78
N GLY A 19 19.92 1.45 -3.64
CA GLY A 19 19.14 2.34 -4.48
C GLY A 19 18.11 3.16 -3.71
N PRO A 20 17.87 4.42 -4.10
CA PRO A 20 16.79 5.23 -3.55
C PRO A 20 15.42 4.74 -4.04
N THR A 21 14.36 5.27 -3.45
CA THR A 21 13.03 5.15 -4.05
C THR A 21 12.96 5.88 -5.39
N SER A 22 12.03 5.48 -6.27
CA SER A 22 11.83 6.16 -7.56
C SER A 22 11.38 7.60 -7.37
N GLY A 23 12.05 8.53 -8.04
CA GLY A 23 11.44 9.82 -8.35
C GLY A 23 10.23 9.61 -9.28
N SER A 24 9.17 10.39 -9.12
CA SER A 24 7.96 10.16 -9.86
C SER A 24 7.29 11.45 -10.35
N LYS A 25 6.55 11.34 -11.44
CA LYS A 25 5.58 12.33 -11.90
C LYS A 25 4.29 11.61 -12.26
N SER A 26 3.17 12.09 -11.75
CA SER A 26 1.86 11.55 -12.11
C SER A 26 0.95 12.63 -12.68
N LYS A 27 0.06 12.22 -13.59
CA LYS A 27 -1.05 13.02 -14.10
C LYS A 27 -2.32 12.23 -13.85
N ILE A 28 -3.19 12.75 -13.00
CA ILE A 28 -4.43 12.09 -12.61
C ILE A 28 -5.62 12.95 -13.06
N LYS A 29 -6.62 12.28 -13.64
CA LYS A 29 -7.91 12.87 -13.96
C LYS A 29 -9.00 11.97 -13.44
N ILE A 30 -9.95 12.52 -12.70
CA ILE A 30 -11.11 11.80 -12.18
C ILE A 30 -12.36 12.62 -12.46
N GLY A 31 -13.35 11.98 -13.04
CA GLY A 31 -14.68 12.55 -13.24
C GLY A 31 -15.66 11.95 -12.22
N ALA A 32 -16.33 12.82 -11.47
CA ALA A 32 -17.36 12.44 -10.52
C ALA A 32 -18.65 13.21 -10.75
N THR A 33 -19.76 12.62 -10.38
CA THR A 33 -21.07 13.25 -10.36
C THR A 33 -21.21 14.15 -9.11
N LYS A 34 -22.25 14.98 -9.06
CA LYS A 34 -22.48 15.91 -7.93
C LYS A 34 -22.76 15.19 -6.59
N ASP A 35 -23.21 13.95 -6.66
CA ASP A 35 -23.44 13.06 -5.51
C ASP A 35 -22.18 12.26 -5.11
N GLY A 36 -21.04 12.53 -5.76
CA GLY A 36 -19.74 11.94 -5.42
C GLY A 36 -19.44 10.61 -6.09
N LYS A 37 -20.30 10.07 -6.97
CA LYS A 37 -20.00 8.82 -7.69
C LYS A 37 -18.95 9.07 -8.77
N ILE A 38 -17.84 8.35 -8.72
CA ILE A 38 -16.79 8.38 -9.76
C ILE A 38 -17.29 7.62 -10.98
N VAL A 39 -17.25 8.26 -12.14
CA VAL A 39 -17.71 7.69 -13.41
C VAL A 39 -16.57 7.35 -14.36
N ALA A 40 -15.43 8.02 -14.20
CA ALA A 40 -14.23 7.73 -14.99
C ALA A 40 -12.96 8.19 -14.25
N ALA A 41 -11.86 7.49 -14.47
CA ALA A 41 -10.54 7.88 -13.96
C ALA A 41 -9.44 7.53 -14.97
N GLN A 42 -8.44 8.41 -15.05
CA GLN A 42 -7.23 8.18 -15.84
C GLN A 42 -5.99 8.55 -15.02
N GLY A 43 -5.01 7.64 -14.96
CA GLY A 43 -3.72 7.88 -14.34
C GLY A 43 -2.56 7.67 -15.33
N THR A 44 -1.64 8.62 -15.42
CA THR A 44 -0.39 8.46 -16.17
C THR A 44 0.77 8.66 -15.22
N TYR A 45 1.66 7.68 -15.15
CA TYR A 45 2.76 7.62 -14.19
C TYR A 45 4.09 7.53 -14.90
N TYR A 46 5.05 8.33 -14.48
CA TYR A 46 6.45 8.29 -14.91
C TYR A 46 7.29 8.01 -13.69
N LEU A 47 7.95 6.86 -13.63
CA LEU A 47 8.81 6.48 -12.52
C LEU A 47 10.26 6.36 -12.99
N GLN A 48 11.15 7.03 -12.26
CA GLN A 48 12.59 6.95 -12.51
C GLN A 48 13.10 5.55 -12.15
N ALA A 49 13.80 4.92 -13.08
CA ALA A 49 14.46 3.63 -12.90
C ALA A 49 15.92 3.74 -12.44
N GLY A 50 16.55 4.88 -12.69
CA GLY A 50 17.99 5.04 -12.59
C GLY A 50 18.69 4.55 -13.85
N ALA A 51 19.95 4.12 -13.75
CA ALA A 51 20.78 3.74 -14.89
C ALA A 51 20.33 2.49 -15.66
N PHE A 52 19.45 1.69 -15.07
CA PHE A 52 18.91 0.45 -15.67
C PHE A 52 17.39 0.39 -15.54
N PRO A 53 16.67 -0.21 -16.49
CA PRO A 53 15.23 -0.42 -16.39
C PRO A 53 14.81 -1.19 -15.13
N GLY A 54 13.55 -1.08 -14.75
CA GLY A 54 12.95 -1.81 -13.63
C GLY A 54 12.66 -0.93 -12.42
N SER A 55 12.00 0.22 -12.65
CA SER A 55 11.31 0.94 -11.57
C SER A 55 10.09 0.14 -11.09
N PRO A 56 9.52 0.45 -9.92
CA PRO A 56 8.32 -0.22 -9.43
C PRO A 56 7.03 0.26 -10.12
N ILE A 57 7.10 0.56 -11.42
CA ILE A 57 5.99 1.13 -12.22
C ILE A 57 4.76 0.21 -12.23
N ARG A 58 4.95 -1.12 -12.27
CA ARG A 58 3.83 -2.09 -12.28
C ARG A 58 2.98 -1.97 -11.01
N GLY A 59 3.63 -1.83 -9.85
CA GLY A 59 2.93 -1.61 -8.58
C GLY A 59 2.22 -0.25 -8.55
N ALA A 60 2.85 0.80 -9.07
CA ALA A 60 2.23 2.12 -9.12
C ALA A 60 0.93 2.11 -9.95
N VAL A 61 0.96 1.61 -11.19
CA VAL A 61 -0.22 1.61 -12.06
C VAL A 61 -1.29 0.63 -11.61
N GLY A 62 -0.90 -0.55 -11.11
CA GLY A 62 -1.84 -1.60 -10.69
C GLY A 62 -2.54 -1.29 -9.37
N CYS A 63 -1.88 -0.58 -8.45
CA CYS A 63 -2.43 -0.30 -7.12
C CYS A 63 -3.16 1.04 -7.02
N SER A 64 -2.92 1.99 -7.93
CA SER A 64 -3.34 3.38 -7.76
C SER A 64 -4.85 3.58 -7.65
N LEU A 65 -5.63 2.90 -8.49
CA LEU A 65 -7.10 2.98 -8.51
C LEU A 65 -7.77 1.72 -7.91
N ALA A 66 -6.97 0.76 -7.47
CA ALA A 66 -7.47 -0.54 -7.01
C ALA A 66 -8.46 -0.51 -5.83
N PRO A 67 -8.40 0.46 -4.89
CA PRO A 67 -9.39 0.54 -3.82
C PRO A 67 -10.80 0.91 -4.29
N TYR A 68 -10.99 1.32 -5.56
CA TYR A 68 -12.22 1.96 -6.01
C TYR A 68 -12.95 1.19 -7.10
N ASP A 69 -14.28 1.22 -7.03
CA ASP A 69 -15.20 0.71 -8.04
C ASP A 69 -15.48 1.79 -9.09
N ILE A 70 -14.70 1.78 -10.16
CA ILE A 70 -14.74 2.80 -11.22
C ILE A 70 -15.09 2.13 -12.55
N PRO A 71 -16.25 2.46 -13.15
CA PRO A 71 -16.71 1.78 -14.37
C PRO A 71 -15.80 2.02 -15.59
N ASN A 72 -15.12 3.16 -15.65
CA ASN A 72 -14.22 3.51 -16.75
C ASN A 72 -12.88 3.96 -16.18
N ALA A 73 -11.92 3.06 -16.12
CA ALA A 73 -10.60 3.34 -15.55
C ALA A 73 -9.48 2.98 -16.52
N HIS A 74 -8.47 3.84 -16.62
CA HIS A 74 -7.29 3.60 -17.45
C HIS A 74 -6.02 4.11 -16.79
N THR A 75 -4.99 3.27 -16.72
CA THR A 75 -3.69 3.64 -16.16
C THR A 75 -2.56 3.36 -17.14
N PHE A 76 -1.64 4.32 -17.28
CA PHE A 76 -0.40 4.21 -18.06
C PHE A 76 0.81 4.36 -17.17
N GLY A 77 1.84 3.58 -17.40
CA GLY A 77 3.10 3.68 -16.69
C GLY A 77 4.31 3.70 -17.61
N TYR A 78 5.23 4.61 -17.32
CA TYR A 78 6.51 4.74 -18.02
C TYR A 78 7.65 4.49 -17.06
N ASP A 79 8.50 3.54 -17.41
CA ASP A 79 9.77 3.24 -16.73
C ASP A 79 10.86 4.13 -17.34
N VAL A 80 11.33 5.13 -16.60
CA VAL A 80 12.21 6.19 -17.13
C VAL A 80 13.65 5.94 -16.73
N VAL A 81 14.46 5.53 -17.67
CA VAL A 81 15.92 5.39 -17.48
C VAL A 81 16.59 6.76 -17.44
N SER A 82 17.51 6.95 -16.54
CA SER A 82 18.25 8.21 -16.35
C SER A 82 19.64 7.97 -15.74
N ASN A 83 20.58 8.91 -15.94
CA ASN A 83 21.94 8.83 -15.37
C ASN A 83 21.94 9.09 -13.85
N ARG A 84 21.27 8.22 -13.09
CA ARG A 84 21.19 8.23 -11.64
C ARG A 84 21.39 6.83 -11.09
N CYS A 85 21.57 6.71 -9.77
CA CYS A 85 21.62 5.41 -9.11
C CYS A 85 20.38 4.59 -9.45
N LYS A 86 20.54 3.28 -9.66
CA LYS A 86 19.45 2.35 -9.85
C LYS A 86 18.54 2.42 -8.64
N VAL A 87 17.24 2.59 -8.87
CA VAL A 87 16.24 2.57 -7.78
C VAL A 87 16.12 1.18 -7.20
N ALA A 88 15.77 1.10 -5.93
CA ALA A 88 15.50 -0.15 -5.23
C ALA A 88 14.07 -0.19 -4.72
N ALA A 89 13.56 -1.41 -4.57
CA ALA A 89 12.25 -1.66 -4.01
C ALA A 89 12.26 -1.42 -2.50
N TYR A 90 11.19 -0.86 -2.00
CA TYR A 90 10.83 -0.87 -0.59
C TYR A 90 9.44 -1.51 -0.44
N ARG A 91 8.97 -1.74 0.79
CA ARG A 91 7.71 -2.45 1.07
C ARG A 91 6.55 -1.90 0.23
N ALA A 92 5.81 -2.79 -0.46
CA ALA A 92 4.80 -2.49 -1.46
C ALA A 92 5.32 -1.62 -2.63
N PRO A 93 6.31 -2.10 -3.42
CA PRO A 93 7.02 -1.29 -4.41
C PRO A 93 6.10 -0.59 -5.40
N GLY A 94 6.12 0.74 -5.40
CA GLY A 94 5.32 1.58 -6.29
C GLY A 94 3.91 1.90 -5.81
N ALA A 95 3.30 1.10 -4.94
CA ALA A 95 1.92 1.33 -4.50
C ALA A 95 1.73 2.69 -3.81
N PRO A 96 2.55 3.12 -2.83
CA PRO A 96 2.40 4.45 -2.23
C PRO A 96 2.58 5.58 -3.24
N ILE A 97 3.49 5.42 -4.21
CA ILE A 97 3.74 6.41 -5.26
C ILE A 97 2.52 6.55 -6.16
N GLY A 98 1.91 5.42 -6.55
CA GLY A 98 0.71 5.40 -7.39
C GLY A 98 -0.51 5.97 -6.67
N ALA A 99 -0.71 5.60 -5.42
CA ALA A 99 -1.84 6.05 -4.61
C ALA A 99 -1.80 7.57 -4.34
N TYR A 100 -0.64 8.15 -4.06
CA TYR A 100 -0.52 9.55 -3.65
C TYR A 100 -1.28 10.52 -4.57
N GLY A 101 -1.07 10.44 -5.89
CA GLY A 101 -1.72 11.36 -6.82
C GLY A 101 -3.23 11.16 -6.91
N VAL A 102 -3.71 9.93 -6.79
CA VAL A 102 -5.15 9.60 -6.79
C VAL A 102 -5.81 10.14 -5.54
N GLU A 103 -5.22 9.88 -4.39
CA GLU A 103 -5.77 10.29 -3.09
C GLU A 103 -5.84 11.81 -2.94
N CYS A 104 -4.83 12.55 -3.46
CA CYS A 104 -4.89 14.01 -3.53
C CYS A 104 -6.06 14.52 -4.38
N VAL A 105 -6.28 13.92 -5.56
CA VAL A 105 -7.39 14.32 -6.44
C VAL A 105 -8.76 13.97 -5.82
N LEU A 106 -8.85 12.86 -5.08
CA LEU A 106 -10.07 12.52 -4.34
C LEU A 106 -10.38 13.53 -3.22
N ASP A 107 -9.35 13.99 -2.52
CA ASP A 107 -9.52 15.04 -1.51
C ASP A 107 -9.97 16.36 -2.14
N GLU A 108 -9.41 16.74 -3.30
CA GLU A 108 -9.88 17.91 -4.07
C GLU A 108 -11.34 17.76 -4.52
N ILE A 109 -11.78 16.57 -4.91
CA ILE A 109 -13.18 16.30 -5.27
C ILE A 109 -14.06 16.43 -4.03
N ALA A 110 -13.67 15.84 -2.91
CA ALA A 110 -14.40 15.92 -1.65
C ALA A 110 -14.59 17.37 -1.21
N GLU A 111 -13.54 18.19 -1.29
CA GLU A 111 -13.58 19.61 -1.00
C GLU A 111 -14.55 20.37 -1.93
N LYS A 112 -14.45 20.17 -3.24
CA LYS A 112 -15.33 20.81 -4.23
C LYS A 112 -16.79 20.44 -4.08
N LEU A 113 -17.08 19.23 -3.61
CA LEU A 113 -18.44 18.75 -3.35
C LEU A 113 -18.93 19.06 -1.93
N ASN A 114 -18.07 19.65 -1.09
CA ASN A 114 -18.32 19.85 0.34
C ASN A 114 -18.74 18.53 1.02
N MET A 115 -18.04 17.44 0.69
CA MET A 115 -18.30 16.08 1.15
C MET A 115 -17.17 15.62 2.08
N CYS A 116 -17.51 14.78 3.05
CA CYS A 116 -16.49 14.13 3.89
C CYS A 116 -15.58 13.24 3.02
N PRO A 117 -14.24 13.34 3.12
CA PRO A 117 -13.33 12.54 2.32
C PRO A 117 -13.53 11.02 2.48
N LEU A 118 -13.89 10.55 3.67
CA LEU A 118 -14.20 9.12 3.89
C LEU A 118 -15.54 8.72 3.27
N GLU A 119 -16.55 9.59 3.28
CA GLU A 119 -17.82 9.30 2.61
C GLU A 119 -17.65 9.21 1.10
N LEU A 120 -16.83 10.08 0.50
CA LEU A 120 -16.50 9.96 -0.93
C LEU A 120 -15.85 8.60 -1.23
N ARG A 121 -14.91 8.15 -0.39
CA ARG A 121 -14.26 6.84 -0.53
C ARG A 121 -15.25 5.69 -0.32
N LYS A 122 -16.15 5.80 0.65
CA LYS A 122 -17.22 4.83 0.92
C LYS A 122 -18.15 4.63 -0.28
N ILE A 123 -18.63 5.72 -0.88
CA ILE A 123 -19.50 5.68 -2.07
C ILE A 123 -18.85 4.94 -3.24
N ASN A 124 -17.54 5.03 -3.34
CA ASN A 124 -16.75 4.49 -4.46
C ASN A 124 -15.91 3.27 -4.06
N ALA A 125 -16.13 2.70 -2.90
CA ALA A 125 -15.34 1.56 -2.43
C ALA A 125 -15.48 0.35 -3.36
N ALA A 126 -14.35 -0.26 -3.71
CA ALA A 126 -14.35 -1.57 -4.35
C ALA A 126 -14.91 -2.62 -3.40
N LYS A 127 -15.61 -3.60 -3.97
CA LYS A 127 -16.29 -4.68 -3.24
C LYS A 127 -16.17 -5.98 -4.03
N GLU A 128 -16.69 -7.05 -3.48
CA GLU A 128 -16.82 -8.31 -4.20
C GLU A 128 -17.49 -8.10 -5.56
N GLY A 129 -16.93 -8.67 -6.62
CA GLY A 129 -17.38 -8.53 -7.99
C GLY A 129 -16.90 -7.26 -8.72
N THR A 130 -16.24 -6.31 -8.04
CA THR A 130 -15.64 -5.16 -8.72
C THR A 130 -14.54 -5.60 -9.67
N GLN A 131 -14.58 -5.12 -10.91
CA GLN A 131 -13.51 -5.30 -11.89
C GLN A 131 -12.36 -4.34 -11.58
N ALA A 132 -11.22 -4.86 -11.16
CA ALA A 132 -10.05 -4.05 -10.90
C ALA A 132 -9.43 -3.46 -12.16
N VAL A 133 -8.88 -2.25 -12.09
CA VAL A 133 -8.19 -1.60 -13.21
C VAL A 133 -7.01 -2.42 -13.76
N HIS A 134 -6.40 -3.27 -12.95
CA HIS A 134 -5.30 -4.15 -13.33
C HIS A 134 -5.73 -5.54 -13.82
N GLY A 135 -7.03 -5.80 -13.97
CA GLY A 135 -7.59 -6.95 -14.66
C GLY A 135 -8.47 -7.89 -13.85
N PRO A 136 -8.13 -8.36 -12.65
CA PRO A 136 -8.92 -9.35 -11.94
C PRO A 136 -10.25 -8.79 -11.41
N THR A 137 -11.23 -9.66 -11.25
CA THR A 137 -12.43 -9.39 -10.46
C THR A 137 -12.13 -9.70 -9.00
N TYR A 138 -12.49 -8.81 -8.09
CA TYR A 138 -12.21 -9.01 -6.68
C TYR A 138 -13.10 -10.10 -6.07
N PRO A 139 -12.52 -11.02 -5.29
CA PRO A 139 -13.26 -11.85 -4.36
C PRO A 139 -13.79 -10.99 -3.21
N GLN A 140 -14.36 -11.63 -2.20
CA GLN A 140 -14.76 -10.95 -0.96
C GLN A 140 -13.57 -10.12 -0.40
N MET A 141 -13.83 -8.87 -0.09
CA MET A 141 -12.84 -7.94 0.46
C MET A 141 -13.49 -6.98 1.47
N GLY A 142 -12.74 -6.64 2.53
CA GLY A 142 -13.22 -5.82 3.65
C GLY A 142 -12.87 -4.33 3.54
N TYR A 143 -12.74 -3.78 2.32
CA TYR A 143 -12.37 -2.37 2.19
C TYR A 143 -13.47 -1.43 2.65
N LEU A 144 -14.73 -1.72 2.31
CA LEU A 144 -15.88 -0.93 2.74
C LEU A 144 -15.97 -0.88 4.27
N GLU A 145 -15.86 -2.03 4.91
CA GLU A 145 -15.90 -2.17 6.38
C GLU A 145 -14.73 -1.42 7.04
N THR A 146 -13.55 -1.43 6.40
CA THR A 146 -12.39 -0.65 6.87
C THR A 146 -12.67 0.85 6.84
N VAL A 147 -13.27 1.36 5.77
CA VAL A 147 -13.65 2.78 5.66
C VAL A 147 -14.73 3.12 6.70
N GLU A 148 -15.73 2.27 6.90
CA GLU A 148 -16.77 2.48 7.91
C GLU A 148 -16.22 2.46 9.33
N ALA A 149 -15.29 1.56 9.63
CA ALA A 149 -14.59 1.54 10.91
C ALA A 149 -13.81 2.85 11.16
N ALA A 150 -13.13 3.37 10.13
CA ALA A 150 -12.43 4.65 10.21
C ALA A 150 -13.40 5.83 10.47
N ILE A 151 -14.53 5.90 9.75
CA ILE A 151 -15.60 6.92 9.97
C ILE A 151 -16.11 6.88 11.41
N ASN A 152 -16.28 5.68 11.95
CA ASN A 152 -16.85 5.49 13.29
C ASN A 152 -15.82 5.61 14.42
N HIS A 153 -14.53 5.65 14.13
CA HIS A 153 -13.49 5.70 15.13
C HIS A 153 -13.51 7.03 15.91
N PRO A 154 -13.40 7.03 17.25
CA PRO A 154 -13.42 8.25 18.06
C PRO A 154 -12.35 9.28 17.65
N HIS A 155 -11.16 8.82 17.26
CA HIS A 155 -10.08 9.70 16.80
C HIS A 155 -10.46 10.50 15.55
N TYR A 156 -11.19 9.90 14.60
CA TYR A 156 -11.65 10.61 13.40
C TYR A 156 -12.67 11.70 13.74
N LYS A 157 -13.50 11.47 14.75
CA LYS A 157 -14.54 12.40 15.21
C LYS A 157 -14.02 13.45 16.21
N ALA A 158 -12.84 13.26 16.78
CA ALA A 158 -12.28 14.18 17.77
C ALA A 158 -12.05 15.58 17.16
N PRO A 159 -12.30 16.66 17.92
CA PRO A 159 -12.01 18.02 17.44
C PRO A 159 -10.51 18.20 17.21
N LEU A 160 -10.16 19.01 16.23
CA LEU A 160 -8.77 19.38 15.95
C LEU A 160 -8.39 20.61 16.78
N GLY A 161 -7.20 20.58 17.37
CA GLY A 161 -6.60 21.73 18.02
C GLY A 161 -5.96 22.71 17.01
N LYS A 162 -5.46 23.83 17.52
CA LYS A 162 -4.72 24.79 16.71
C LYS A 162 -3.50 24.14 16.06
N HIS A 163 -3.27 24.39 14.78
CA HIS A 163 -2.17 23.81 13.98
C HIS A 163 -2.22 22.29 13.82
N GLN A 164 -3.38 21.66 14.00
CA GLN A 164 -3.60 20.26 13.70
C GLN A 164 -4.39 20.10 12.41
N GLY A 165 -4.08 19.04 11.65
CA GLY A 165 -4.79 18.63 10.44
C GLY A 165 -5.11 17.14 10.50
N ARG A 166 -6.14 16.73 9.77
CA ARG A 166 -6.49 15.33 9.59
C ARG A 166 -6.54 15.04 8.11
N GLY A 167 -5.80 14.03 7.68
CA GLY A 167 -5.85 13.51 6.33
C GLY A 167 -6.24 12.04 6.36
N VAL A 168 -6.82 11.58 5.26
CA VAL A 168 -7.14 10.18 5.01
C VAL A 168 -6.66 9.79 3.62
N ALA A 169 -6.20 8.56 3.48
CA ALA A 169 -5.82 8.00 2.21
C ALA A 169 -6.07 6.49 2.22
N SER A 170 -6.42 5.94 1.08
CA SER A 170 -6.57 4.51 0.88
C SER A 170 -5.34 3.93 0.20
N GLY A 171 -5.02 2.69 0.54
CA GLY A 171 -3.94 1.96 -0.09
C GLY A 171 -4.39 0.56 -0.50
N PHE A 172 -3.71 0.03 -1.49
CA PHE A 172 -3.89 -1.34 -1.95
C PHE A 172 -2.53 -1.98 -2.18
N TRP A 173 -2.43 -3.24 -1.83
CA TRP A 173 -1.34 -4.10 -2.24
C TRP A 173 -1.87 -5.47 -2.59
N PHE A 174 -1.26 -6.08 -3.59
CA PHE A 174 -1.63 -7.43 -4.02
C PHE A 174 -1.43 -8.44 -2.89
N ASN A 175 -2.46 -9.23 -2.60
CA ASN A 175 -2.33 -10.35 -1.70
C ASN A 175 -1.80 -11.55 -2.49
N ALA A 176 -0.49 -11.54 -2.72
CA ALA A 176 0.21 -12.65 -3.36
C ALA A 176 0.87 -13.49 -2.26
N GLY A 177 0.21 -14.56 -1.88
CA GLY A 177 0.76 -15.58 -0.99
C GLY A 177 1.68 -16.53 -1.73
N GLY A 178 2.64 -17.10 -1.02
CA GLY A 178 3.46 -18.23 -1.45
C GLY A 178 3.44 -19.31 -0.38
N GLU A 179 4.09 -20.44 -0.64
CA GLU A 179 4.28 -21.45 0.37
C GLU A 179 5.14 -20.91 1.52
N SER A 180 4.71 -21.17 2.73
CA SER A 180 5.43 -20.79 3.94
C SER A 180 5.30 -21.87 4.99
N SER A 181 6.26 -21.91 5.92
CA SER A 181 6.23 -22.84 7.04
C SER A 181 6.58 -22.13 8.34
N ALA A 182 6.05 -22.65 9.43
CA ALA A 182 6.41 -22.26 10.77
C ALA A 182 6.52 -23.49 11.65
N GLN A 183 7.44 -23.47 12.59
CA GLN A 183 7.59 -24.48 13.64
C GLN A 183 7.29 -23.82 14.97
N LEU A 184 6.51 -24.51 15.80
CA LEU A 184 6.16 -24.06 17.13
C LEU A 184 6.70 -25.08 18.14
N ASN A 185 7.42 -24.59 19.14
CA ASN A 185 7.95 -25.40 20.23
C ASN A 185 7.49 -24.80 21.56
N ILE A 186 7.10 -25.65 22.49
CA ILE A 186 6.81 -25.28 23.88
C ILE A 186 7.96 -25.78 24.73
N THR A 187 8.59 -24.87 25.46
CA THR A 187 9.71 -25.19 26.36
C THR A 187 9.22 -25.74 27.70
N GLU A 188 10.09 -26.34 28.51
CA GLU A 188 9.74 -26.93 29.80
C GLU A 188 9.18 -25.88 30.79
N ASP A 189 9.59 -24.63 30.66
CA ASP A 189 9.11 -23.50 31.47
C ASP A 189 7.82 -22.86 30.91
N GLY A 190 7.21 -23.47 29.87
CA GLY A 190 5.94 -23.04 29.28
C GLY A 190 6.05 -21.92 28.28
N ASN A 191 7.26 -21.48 27.90
CA ASN A 191 7.39 -20.48 26.82
C ASN A 191 7.12 -21.08 25.45
N VAL A 192 6.50 -20.31 24.59
CA VAL A 192 6.23 -20.69 23.20
C VAL A 192 7.21 -20.01 22.26
N VAL A 193 7.96 -20.81 21.52
CA VAL A 193 8.93 -20.34 20.52
C VAL A 193 8.43 -20.64 19.13
N VAL A 194 8.22 -19.59 18.32
CA VAL A 194 7.84 -19.73 16.92
C VAL A 194 9.04 -19.47 16.02
N THR A 195 9.40 -20.47 15.22
CA THR A 195 10.47 -20.38 14.23
C THR A 195 9.86 -20.29 12.82
N THR A 196 10.24 -19.28 12.09
CA THR A 196 9.78 -19.07 10.69
C THR A 196 10.91 -18.50 9.85
N GLY A 197 10.91 -18.80 8.55
CA GLY A 197 11.82 -18.18 7.58
C GLY A 197 11.42 -16.76 7.16
N HIS A 198 10.31 -16.23 7.66
CA HIS A 198 9.83 -14.90 7.32
C HIS A 198 10.77 -13.81 7.84
N PRO A 199 11.26 -12.90 6.97
CA PRO A 199 12.07 -11.77 7.42
C PRO A 199 11.20 -10.77 8.21
N ASP A 200 11.81 -10.07 9.15
CA ASP A 200 11.08 -9.05 9.93
C ASP A 200 10.90 -7.76 9.14
N ILE A 201 9.86 -7.72 8.32
CA ILE A 201 9.49 -6.55 7.53
C ILE A 201 8.42 -5.75 8.28
N GLY A 202 8.82 -4.62 8.86
CA GLY A 202 7.90 -3.72 9.55
C GLY A 202 7.21 -4.34 10.77
N GLY A 203 7.95 -5.13 11.56
CA GLY A 203 7.46 -5.71 12.81
C GLY A 203 6.58 -6.96 12.62
N SER A 204 6.67 -7.64 11.48
CA SER A 204 5.88 -8.86 11.20
C SER A 204 6.17 -10.01 12.18
N ARG A 205 7.36 -10.07 12.79
CA ARG A 205 7.64 -11.05 13.87
C ARG A 205 6.76 -10.85 15.08
N ALA A 206 6.58 -9.61 15.53
CA ALA A 206 5.66 -9.29 16.62
C ALA A 206 4.20 -9.65 16.25
N SER A 207 3.78 -9.40 15.00
CA SER A 207 2.46 -9.79 14.51
C SER A 207 2.26 -11.31 14.56
N ILE A 208 3.27 -12.09 14.14
CA ILE A 208 3.21 -13.56 14.20
C ILE A 208 3.13 -14.04 15.64
N ALA A 209 3.92 -13.45 16.55
CA ALA A 209 3.85 -13.78 17.97
C ALA A 209 2.46 -13.49 18.56
N ASN A 210 1.88 -12.33 18.26
CA ASN A 210 0.52 -11.98 18.71
C ASN A 210 -0.54 -12.95 18.18
N ILE A 211 -0.51 -13.27 16.88
CA ILE A 211 -1.44 -14.23 16.26
C ILE A 211 -1.30 -15.60 16.93
N THR A 212 -0.06 -16.05 17.21
CA THR A 212 0.18 -17.32 17.89
C THR A 212 -0.37 -17.31 19.30
N ALA A 213 -0.13 -16.24 20.05
CA ALA A 213 -0.63 -16.09 21.43
C ALA A 213 -2.16 -16.09 21.47
N GLU A 214 -2.82 -15.37 20.55
CA GLU A 214 -4.27 -15.32 20.40
C GLU A 214 -4.86 -16.71 20.10
N LEU A 215 -4.27 -17.44 19.15
CA LEU A 215 -4.71 -18.80 18.79
C LEU A 215 -4.54 -19.82 19.92
N LEU A 216 -3.51 -19.64 20.76
CA LEU A 216 -3.26 -20.50 21.91
C LEU A 216 -3.99 -20.05 23.20
N GLY A 217 -4.61 -18.88 23.18
CA GLY A 217 -5.28 -18.31 24.36
C GLY A 217 -4.32 -17.93 25.49
N ILE A 218 -3.08 -17.53 25.16
CA ILE A 218 -2.05 -17.13 26.12
C ILE A 218 -1.66 -15.67 25.95
N HIS A 219 -1.01 -15.10 26.96
CA HIS A 219 -0.42 -13.76 26.86
C HIS A 219 0.87 -13.80 26.02
N HIS A 220 1.12 -12.78 25.18
CA HIS A 220 2.34 -12.66 24.37
C HIS A 220 3.47 -12.01 25.17
#